data_924046337214ea2ef64268af0602b209
#
_entry.id   924046337214ea2ef64268af0602b209
#
_cell.length_a   1.000
_cell.length_b   1.000
_cell.length_c   1.000
_cell.angle_alpha   90.00
_cell.angle_beta   90.00
_cell.angle_gamma   90.00
#
_symmetry.space_group_name_H-M   'P 1'
#
loop_
_entity.id
_entity.type
_entity.pdbx_description
1 polymer ?
#
loop_
_entity_poly.entity_id
_entity_poly.type
_entity_poly.pdbx_seq_one_letter_code
_entity_poly.pdbx_strand_id
1 'polypeptide(L)'
;DGRPQHPISASALAPVVADSKDQGLPFKMGMVFPVSTPNYELRYWLAAGGLQPGYYSPEDVSGQIGADVFLSVTPPPQMPSTMEAGTIFGYCVGEPWNQQAVFKGIGVPVITDYELWKNNPEKVFGITKEFAEENPNTAIALTKALIRAAIWLDADNNANRPAAVDILSRSEYVGADAAVIANSMTGTFEYEEGDIREVPDFNVFFRYNATYPFYSDAIWYLTQMRRWGQIAEPKTDEWFIETAQSVYRPDINLQGGQVIVGSEVSN
;
A
#
# COMPACT_ATOMS: atom_id res chain seq x y z
N ASP A 1 -15.67 11.01 -24.44
CA ASP A 1 -15.39 9.59 -24.60
C ASP A 1 -16.33 8.69 -23.79
N GLY A 2 -17.03 9.21 -22.76
CA GLY A 2 -17.87 8.38 -21.87
C GLY A 2 -17.08 7.59 -20.82
N ARG A 3 -15.75 7.71 -20.78
CA ARG A 3 -14.91 7.07 -19.78
C ARG A 3 -15.01 7.82 -18.44
N PRO A 4 -15.02 7.12 -17.30
CA PRO A 4 -15.04 7.77 -16.01
C PRO A 4 -13.76 8.60 -15.80
N GLN A 5 -13.92 9.78 -15.22
CA GLN A 5 -12.77 10.62 -14.86
C GLN A 5 -12.19 10.13 -13.54
N HIS A 6 -10.91 9.78 -13.56
CA HIS A 6 -10.16 9.44 -12.35
C HIS A 6 -9.70 10.69 -11.59
N PRO A 7 -9.66 10.63 -10.25
CA PRO A 7 -10.06 9.54 -9.36
C PRO A 7 -11.58 9.40 -9.23
N ILE A 8 -12.09 8.17 -9.11
CA ILE A 8 -13.52 7.89 -8.91
C ILE A 8 -13.81 7.85 -7.41
N SER A 9 -14.80 8.62 -6.97
CA SER A 9 -15.28 8.59 -5.58
C SER A 9 -16.00 7.29 -5.26
N ALA A 10 -15.84 6.78 -4.03
CA ALA A 10 -16.61 5.63 -3.54
C ALA A 10 -18.13 5.85 -3.53
N SER A 11 -18.61 7.10 -3.56
CA SER A 11 -20.03 7.41 -3.72
C SER A 11 -20.65 6.79 -4.99
N ALA A 12 -19.84 6.53 -6.03
CA ALA A 12 -20.28 5.85 -7.23
C ALA A 12 -20.71 4.38 -6.98
N LEU A 13 -20.24 3.77 -5.89
CA LEU A 13 -20.64 2.42 -5.49
C LEU A 13 -21.99 2.39 -4.74
N ALA A 14 -22.47 3.52 -4.23
CA ALA A 14 -23.64 3.56 -3.35
C ALA A 14 -24.89 2.88 -3.96
N PRO A 15 -25.24 3.08 -5.25
CA PRO A 15 -26.40 2.37 -5.84
C PRO A 15 -26.19 0.85 -5.87
N VAL A 16 -24.99 0.38 -6.21
CA VAL A 16 -24.69 -1.06 -6.33
C VAL A 16 -24.68 -1.72 -4.96
N VAL A 17 -24.15 -1.04 -3.95
CA VAL A 17 -24.16 -1.50 -2.55
C VAL A 17 -25.59 -1.58 -2.02
N ALA A 18 -26.45 -0.59 -2.34
CA ALA A 18 -27.87 -0.60 -1.97
C ALA A 18 -28.61 -1.77 -2.63
N ASP A 19 -28.43 -1.99 -3.92
CA ASP A 19 -29.02 -3.11 -4.65
C ASP A 19 -28.62 -4.46 -4.05
N SER A 20 -27.34 -4.64 -3.71
CA SER A 20 -26.86 -5.86 -3.05
C SER A 20 -27.54 -6.09 -1.69
N LYS A 21 -27.68 -5.01 -0.91
CA LYS A 21 -28.34 -5.05 0.39
C LYS A 21 -29.82 -5.40 0.28
N ASP A 22 -30.53 -4.84 -0.70
CA ASP A 22 -31.95 -5.12 -0.95
C ASP A 22 -32.18 -6.58 -1.38
N GLN A 23 -31.18 -7.18 -2.04
CA GLN A 23 -31.19 -8.61 -2.40
C GLN A 23 -30.72 -9.52 -1.25
N GLY A 24 -30.35 -8.97 -0.08
CA GLY A 24 -29.81 -9.73 1.05
C GLY A 24 -28.41 -10.29 0.81
N LEU A 25 -27.67 -9.73 -0.15
CA LEU A 25 -26.33 -10.15 -0.51
C LEU A 25 -25.29 -9.18 0.08
N PRO A 26 -24.21 -9.68 0.71
CA PRO A 26 -23.17 -8.82 1.22
C PRO A 26 -22.29 -8.29 0.06
N PHE A 27 -22.12 -6.97 -0.03
CA PHE A 27 -21.12 -6.37 -0.93
C PHE A 27 -19.74 -6.51 -0.30
N LYS A 28 -18.86 -7.30 -0.91
CA LYS A 28 -17.54 -7.63 -0.36
C LYS A 28 -16.41 -7.03 -1.18
N MET A 29 -15.39 -6.52 -0.48
CA MET A 29 -14.13 -6.09 -1.08
C MET A 29 -12.93 -6.76 -0.38
N GLY A 30 -11.86 -6.97 -1.12
CA GLY A 30 -10.63 -7.59 -0.63
C GLY A 30 -9.67 -6.57 0.00
N MET A 31 -9.04 -6.96 1.10
CA MET A 31 -7.93 -6.24 1.71
C MET A 31 -6.84 -7.25 2.09
N VAL A 32 -5.60 -6.79 2.30
CA VAL A 32 -4.46 -7.68 2.53
C VAL A 32 -4.54 -8.31 3.92
N PHE A 33 -4.65 -7.50 4.96
CA PHE A 33 -4.90 -7.93 6.34
C PHE A 33 -5.31 -6.72 7.21
N PRO A 34 -5.87 -6.94 8.41
CA PRO A 34 -6.49 -5.88 9.23
C PRO A 34 -5.59 -4.69 9.60
N VAL A 35 -4.28 -4.88 9.68
CA VAL A 35 -3.30 -3.83 10.00
C VAL A 35 -2.42 -3.45 8.80
N SER A 36 -2.97 -3.52 7.59
CA SER A 36 -2.28 -3.16 6.35
C SER A 36 -2.68 -1.79 5.82
N THR A 37 -1.78 -1.12 5.11
CA THR A 37 -2.07 0.12 4.37
C THR A 37 -3.30 -0.04 3.47
N PRO A 38 -3.41 -1.08 2.63
CA PRO A 38 -4.60 -1.29 1.80
C PRO A 38 -5.92 -1.34 2.57
N ASN A 39 -5.94 -1.91 3.79
CA ASN A 39 -7.15 -1.90 4.61
C ASN A 39 -7.54 -0.49 5.05
N TYR A 40 -6.58 0.32 5.50
CA TYR A 40 -6.87 1.67 6.00
C TYR A 40 -7.24 2.62 4.87
N GLU A 41 -6.58 2.54 3.73
CA GLU A 41 -6.86 3.38 2.57
C GLU A 41 -8.21 3.04 1.93
N LEU A 42 -8.53 1.76 1.81
CA LEU A 42 -9.83 1.32 1.34
C LEU A 42 -10.97 1.80 2.27
N ARG A 43 -10.78 1.68 3.60
CA ARG A 43 -11.73 2.21 4.59
C ARG A 43 -11.87 3.74 4.49
N TYR A 44 -10.75 4.43 4.31
CA TYR A 44 -10.74 5.88 4.15
C TYR A 44 -11.53 6.31 2.91
N TRP A 45 -11.28 5.69 1.75
CA TRP A 45 -11.96 5.96 0.50
C TRP A 45 -13.47 5.68 0.58
N LEU A 46 -13.86 4.52 1.11
CA LEU A 46 -15.27 4.15 1.30
C LEU A 46 -16.00 5.17 2.20
N ALA A 47 -15.41 5.51 3.34
CA ALA A 47 -16.01 6.46 4.27
C ALA A 47 -16.10 7.88 3.68
N ALA A 48 -15.11 8.32 2.91
CA ALA A 48 -15.14 9.59 2.19
C ALA A 48 -16.28 9.65 1.14
N GLY A 49 -16.64 8.49 0.56
CA GLY A 49 -17.78 8.35 -0.35
C GLY A 49 -19.13 8.13 0.33
N GLY A 50 -19.17 8.14 1.67
CA GLY A 50 -20.41 7.96 2.46
C GLY A 50 -20.82 6.50 2.69
N LEU A 51 -19.92 5.53 2.40
CA LEU A 51 -20.14 4.11 2.66
C LEU A 51 -19.44 3.68 3.94
N GLN A 52 -20.11 2.91 4.79
CA GLN A 52 -19.54 2.42 6.04
C GLN A 52 -18.74 1.13 5.83
N PRO A 53 -17.42 1.14 6.08
CA PRO A 53 -16.58 -0.06 5.94
C PRO A 53 -16.60 -0.97 7.18
N GLY A 54 -17.38 -0.63 8.21
CA GLY A 54 -17.48 -1.34 9.48
C GLY A 54 -16.41 -0.94 10.52
N TYR A 55 -16.57 -1.48 11.72
CA TYR A 55 -15.69 -1.22 12.86
C TYR A 55 -15.18 -2.53 13.45
N TYR A 56 -13.99 -2.48 14.03
CA TYR A 56 -13.46 -3.52 14.90
C TYR A 56 -13.94 -3.29 16.35
N SER A 57 -14.02 -4.36 17.13
CA SER A 57 -14.16 -4.29 18.59
C SER A 57 -13.35 -5.40 19.24
N PRO A 58 -13.14 -5.37 20.56
CA PRO A 58 -12.51 -6.48 21.26
C PRO A 58 -13.26 -7.82 21.11
N GLU A 59 -14.57 -7.78 20.92
CA GLU A 59 -15.46 -8.95 20.76
C GLU A 59 -15.58 -9.37 19.29
N ASP A 60 -15.34 -8.46 18.35
CA ASP A 60 -15.40 -8.73 16.91
C ASP A 60 -14.22 -8.11 16.17
N VAL A 61 -13.20 -8.92 15.93
CA VAL A 61 -11.98 -8.56 15.20
C VAL A 61 -12.11 -8.67 13.68
N SER A 62 -13.33 -8.96 13.17
CA SER A 62 -13.56 -9.02 11.73
C SER A 62 -13.59 -7.64 11.08
N GLY A 63 -13.87 -6.59 11.86
CA GLY A 63 -13.98 -5.21 11.38
C GLY A 63 -15.23 -4.96 10.53
N GLN A 64 -16.30 -5.70 10.77
CA GLN A 64 -17.54 -5.67 9.96
C GLN A 64 -18.73 -5.07 10.69
N ILE A 65 -18.57 -4.61 11.92
CA ILE A 65 -19.68 -4.03 12.71
C ILE A 65 -20.26 -2.81 12.00
N GLY A 66 -21.53 -2.87 11.65
CA GLY A 66 -22.26 -1.78 10.98
C GLY A 66 -21.84 -1.53 9.53
N ALA A 67 -21.17 -2.49 8.86
CA ALA A 67 -20.68 -2.33 7.52
C ALA A 67 -21.77 -2.29 6.45
N ASP A 68 -21.66 -1.36 5.50
CA ASP A 68 -22.34 -1.40 4.21
C ASP A 68 -21.49 -2.22 3.20
N VAL A 69 -20.16 -2.12 3.33
CA VAL A 69 -19.17 -2.85 2.53
C VAL A 69 -18.32 -3.72 3.44
N PHE A 70 -18.34 -5.03 3.21
CA PHE A 70 -17.62 -6.01 4.03
C PHE A 70 -16.21 -6.23 3.50
N LEU A 71 -15.18 -5.93 4.32
CA LEU A 71 -13.80 -6.13 3.94
C LEU A 71 -13.31 -7.52 4.38
N SER A 72 -12.75 -8.28 3.45
CA SER A 72 -12.27 -9.63 3.69
C SER A 72 -10.77 -9.76 3.38
N VAL A 73 -10.07 -10.51 4.22
CA VAL A 73 -8.65 -10.82 3.98
C VAL A 73 -8.52 -11.73 2.75
N THR A 74 -7.77 -11.26 1.78
CA THR A 74 -7.48 -12.01 0.55
C THR A 74 -5.99 -11.89 0.25
N PRO A 75 -5.26 -13.01 0.06
CA PRO A 75 -3.85 -12.94 -0.32
C PRO A 75 -3.65 -12.18 -1.65
N PRO A 76 -2.67 -11.26 -1.73
CA PRO A 76 -2.48 -10.42 -2.91
C PRO A 76 -2.49 -11.15 -4.25
N PRO A 77 -1.77 -12.27 -4.46
CA PRO A 77 -1.78 -12.97 -5.73
C PRO A 77 -3.14 -13.61 -6.10
N GLN A 78 -4.03 -13.78 -5.13
CA GLN A 78 -5.35 -14.37 -5.32
C GLN A 78 -6.45 -13.34 -5.58
N MET A 79 -6.20 -12.05 -5.33
CA MET A 79 -7.22 -11.00 -5.46
C MET A 79 -7.84 -10.93 -6.86
N PRO A 80 -7.06 -10.93 -7.97
CA PRO A 80 -7.65 -10.93 -9.31
C PRO A 80 -8.57 -12.12 -9.54
N SER A 81 -8.14 -13.35 -9.22
CA SER A 81 -8.96 -14.54 -9.43
C SER A 81 -10.19 -14.63 -8.51
N THR A 82 -10.08 -14.09 -7.30
CA THR A 82 -11.19 -14.00 -6.34
C THR A 82 -12.25 -13.00 -6.82
N MET A 83 -11.83 -11.91 -7.47
CA MET A 83 -12.73 -10.95 -8.11
C MET A 83 -13.36 -11.54 -9.40
N GLU A 84 -12.58 -12.22 -10.24
CA GLU A 84 -13.08 -12.92 -11.42
C GLU A 84 -14.15 -13.95 -11.07
N ALA A 85 -13.99 -14.64 -9.94
CA ALA A 85 -14.97 -15.60 -9.42
C ALA A 85 -16.22 -14.94 -8.80
N GLY A 86 -16.30 -13.61 -8.72
CA GLY A 86 -17.41 -12.88 -8.12
C GLY A 86 -17.52 -13.00 -6.59
N THR A 87 -16.46 -13.47 -5.91
CA THR A 87 -16.44 -13.58 -4.44
C THR A 87 -16.22 -12.22 -3.78
N ILE A 88 -15.44 -11.35 -4.40
CA ILE A 88 -15.27 -9.94 -4.07
C ILE A 88 -15.55 -9.09 -5.30
N PHE A 89 -16.01 -7.85 -5.11
CA PHE A 89 -16.38 -6.92 -6.19
C PHE A 89 -15.33 -5.84 -6.44
N GLY A 90 -14.29 -5.82 -5.63
CA GLY A 90 -13.14 -4.94 -5.75
C GLY A 90 -12.15 -5.23 -4.63
N TYR A 91 -11.00 -4.57 -4.67
CA TYR A 91 -9.96 -4.73 -3.65
C TYR A 91 -8.99 -3.55 -3.65
N CYS A 92 -8.22 -3.43 -2.57
CA CYS A 92 -7.04 -2.59 -2.50
C CYS A 92 -5.82 -3.48 -2.21
N VAL A 93 -4.77 -3.36 -3.01
CA VAL A 93 -3.57 -4.18 -2.91
C VAL A 93 -2.38 -3.48 -3.57
N GLY A 94 -1.17 -3.79 -3.12
CA GLY A 94 0.07 -3.37 -3.79
C GLY A 94 0.23 -4.02 -5.17
N GLU A 95 0.93 -3.31 -6.08
CA GLU A 95 1.25 -3.85 -7.40
C GLU A 95 2.17 -5.11 -7.31
N PRO A 96 2.10 -5.99 -8.31
CA PRO A 96 1.49 -5.82 -9.64
C PRO A 96 0.05 -6.36 -9.78
N TRP A 97 -0.64 -6.65 -8.69
CA TRP A 97 -1.90 -7.40 -8.72
C TRP A 97 -3.09 -6.60 -9.29
N ASN A 98 -3.06 -5.25 -9.22
CA ASN A 98 -4.06 -4.42 -9.90
C ASN A 98 -3.81 -4.45 -11.41
N GLN A 99 -2.56 -4.28 -11.84
CA GLN A 99 -2.20 -4.39 -13.26
C GLN A 99 -2.46 -5.80 -13.83
N GLN A 100 -2.33 -6.84 -13.00
CA GLN A 100 -2.71 -8.20 -13.39
C GLN A 100 -4.22 -8.31 -13.71
N ALA A 101 -5.08 -7.60 -12.97
CA ALA A 101 -6.52 -7.59 -13.26
C ALA A 101 -6.83 -6.80 -14.53
N VAL A 102 -6.18 -5.68 -14.77
CA VAL A 102 -6.31 -4.91 -16.02
C VAL A 102 -5.87 -5.76 -17.21
N PHE A 103 -4.68 -6.35 -17.15
CA PHE A 103 -4.10 -7.17 -18.20
C PHE A 103 -5.00 -8.38 -18.59
N LYS A 104 -5.70 -8.94 -17.62
CA LYS A 104 -6.64 -10.06 -17.83
C LYS A 104 -8.06 -9.61 -18.17
N GLY A 105 -8.34 -8.31 -18.23
CA GLY A 105 -9.70 -7.80 -18.46
C GLY A 105 -10.70 -8.13 -17.34
N ILE A 106 -10.21 -8.39 -16.11
CA ILE A 106 -11.05 -8.75 -14.95
C ILE A 106 -11.61 -7.49 -14.27
N GLY A 107 -10.85 -6.40 -14.25
CA GLY A 107 -11.23 -5.17 -13.55
C GLY A 107 -10.34 -3.99 -13.91
N VAL A 108 -10.73 -2.83 -13.41
CA VAL A 108 -10.04 -1.55 -13.65
C VAL A 108 -9.77 -0.84 -12.33
N PRO A 109 -8.63 -0.16 -12.18
CA PRO A 109 -8.38 0.75 -11.07
C PRO A 109 -9.37 1.92 -11.10
N VAL A 110 -9.97 2.24 -9.95
CA VAL A 110 -10.89 3.37 -9.81
C VAL A 110 -10.22 4.58 -9.17
N ILE A 111 -9.19 4.32 -8.38
CA ILE A 111 -8.33 5.30 -7.73
C ILE A 111 -7.02 4.61 -7.35
N THR A 112 -5.93 5.35 -7.35
CA THR A 112 -4.64 4.87 -6.83
C THR A 112 -4.38 5.45 -5.45
N ASP A 113 -3.55 4.78 -4.65
CA ASP A 113 -3.13 5.29 -3.35
C ASP A 113 -2.32 6.59 -3.50
N TYR A 114 -1.64 6.78 -4.64
CA TYR A 114 -1.01 8.04 -5.02
C TYR A 114 -2.02 9.22 -5.13
N GLU A 115 -3.23 8.97 -5.64
CA GLU A 115 -4.30 9.96 -5.76
C GLU A 115 -5.04 10.16 -4.43
N LEU A 116 -5.14 9.11 -3.60
CA LEU A 116 -5.82 9.14 -2.32
C LEU A 116 -4.98 9.86 -1.25
N TRP A 117 -3.71 9.51 -1.17
CA TRP A 117 -2.74 10.07 -0.23
C TRP A 117 -1.35 10.10 -0.87
N LYS A 118 -1.03 11.17 -1.57
CA LYS A 118 0.26 11.37 -2.23
C LYS A 118 1.41 11.18 -1.24
N ASN A 119 2.43 10.41 -1.64
CA ASN A 119 3.58 10.03 -0.82
C ASN A 119 3.21 9.13 0.38
N ASN A 120 2.14 8.35 0.29
CA ASN A 120 1.83 7.36 1.32
C ASN A 120 2.96 6.34 1.46
N PRO A 121 3.27 5.88 2.69
CA PRO A 121 4.20 4.77 2.89
C PRO A 121 3.50 3.45 2.53
N GLU A 122 4.21 2.59 1.80
CA GLU A 122 3.62 1.32 1.34
C GLU A 122 4.22 0.14 2.10
N LYS A 123 5.52 -0.12 1.99
CA LYS A 123 6.21 -1.20 2.71
C LYS A 123 7.19 -0.64 3.74
N VAL A 124 7.44 -1.42 4.77
CA VAL A 124 8.46 -1.12 5.78
C VAL A 124 9.48 -2.24 5.85
N PHE A 125 10.73 -1.88 6.16
CA PHE A 125 11.74 -2.83 6.60
C PHE A 125 11.62 -2.98 8.11
N GLY A 126 11.15 -4.14 8.55
CA GLY A 126 10.97 -4.46 9.97
C GLY A 126 11.96 -5.52 10.45
N ILE A 127 12.55 -5.28 11.61
CA ILE A 127 13.37 -6.23 12.35
C ILE A 127 12.91 -6.26 13.81
N THR A 128 13.15 -7.36 14.52
CA THR A 128 12.82 -7.40 15.95
C THR A 128 13.74 -6.48 16.75
N LYS A 129 13.26 -6.02 17.89
CA LYS A 129 14.04 -5.19 18.80
C LYS A 129 15.29 -5.94 19.25
N GLU A 130 15.15 -7.20 19.63
CA GLU A 130 16.25 -8.07 20.06
C GLU A 130 17.32 -8.18 18.99
N PHE A 131 16.92 -8.41 17.72
CA PHE A 131 17.87 -8.48 16.61
C PHE A 131 18.64 -7.18 16.44
N ALA A 132 17.95 -6.03 16.51
CA ALA A 132 18.58 -4.72 16.37
C ALA A 132 19.57 -4.41 17.52
N GLU A 133 19.25 -4.82 18.75
CA GLU A 133 20.09 -4.61 19.92
C GLU A 133 21.31 -5.55 19.95
N GLU A 134 21.14 -6.82 19.57
CA GLU A 134 22.21 -7.82 19.53
C GLU A 134 23.12 -7.67 18.31
N ASN A 135 22.59 -7.14 17.19
CA ASN A 135 23.28 -7.07 15.91
C ASN A 135 23.21 -5.66 15.27
N PRO A 136 23.62 -4.60 15.98
CA PRO A 136 23.43 -3.22 15.52
C PRO A 136 24.15 -2.94 14.18
N ASN A 137 25.35 -3.45 14.00
CA ASN A 137 26.09 -3.28 12.75
C ASN A 137 25.41 -3.98 11.56
N THR A 138 24.79 -5.14 11.78
CA THR A 138 24.03 -5.87 10.77
C THR A 138 22.76 -5.14 10.40
N ALA A 139 22.04 -4.58 11.38
CA ALA A 139 20.85 -3.76 11.16
C ALA A 139 21.16 -2.53 10.27
N ILE A 140 22.25 -1.83 10.58
CA ILE A 140 22.73 -0.69 9.78
C ILE A 140 23.14 -1.14 8.36
N ALA A 141 23.85 -2.26 8.24
CA ALA A 141 24.30 -2.77 6.94
C ALA A 141 23.12 -3.19 6.03
N LEU A 142 22.09 -3.83 6.59
CA LEU A 142 20.86 -4.18 5.87
C LEU A 142 20.11 -2.92 5.43
N THR A 143 19.96 -1.95 6.32
CA THR A 143 19.32 -0.67 6.00
C THR A 143 20.08 0.06 4.89
N LYS A 144 21.42 0.09 4.97
CA LYS A 144 22.29 0.64 3.90
C LYS A 144 22.07 -0.05 2.55
N ALA A 145 21.97 -1.37 2.54
CA ALA A 145 21.74 -2.14 1.31
C ALA A 145 20.40 -1.76 0.67
N LEU A 146 19.34 -1.63 1.47
CA LEU A 146 18.01 -1.21 0.99
C LEU A 146 18.02 0.23 0.47
N ILE A 147 18.68 1.17 1.17
CA ILE A 147 18.80 2.55 0.70
C ILE A 147 19.55 2.59 -0.63
N ARG A 148 20.64 1.83 -0.80
CA ARG A 148 21.36 1.75 -2.09
C ARG A 148 20.50 1.19 -3.21
N ALA A 149 19.72 0.16 -2.95
CA ALA A 149 18.76 -0.38 -3.92
C ALA A 149 17.69 0.66 -4.29
N ALA A 150 17.18 1.41 -3.32
CA ALA A 150 16.23 2.50 -3.54
C ALA A 150 16.82 3.64 -4.39
N ILE A 151 18.06 4.06 -4.11
CA ILE A 151 18.80 5.04 -4.92
C ILE A 151 18.94 4.53 -6.37
N TRP A 152 19.35 3.28 -6.55
CA TRP A 152 19.51 2.69 -7.87
C TRP A 152 18.20 2.65 -8.66
N LEU A 153 17.08 2.34 -8.00
CA LEU A 153 15.74 2.32 -8.61
C LEU A 153 15.29 3.71 -9.09
N ASP A 154 15.62 4.77 -8.36
CA ASP A 154 15.19 6.13 -8.68
C ASP A 154 16.24 6.94 -9.46
N ALA A 155 17.44 6.38 -9.70
CA ALA A 155 18.52 7.05 -10.40
C ALA A 155 18.12 7.42 -11.84
N ASP A 156 18.66 8.54 -12.32
CA ASP A 156 18.54 9.03 -13.70
C ASP A 156 17.09 9.00 -14.22
N ASN A 157 16.18 9.51 -13.39
CA ASN A 157 14.75 9.54 -13.71
C ASN A 157 14.17 8.16 -14.04
N ASN A 158 14.40 7.19 -13.15
CA ASN A 158 13.90 5.80 -13.24
C ASN A 158 14.59 4.94 -14.33
N ALA A 159 15.78 5.33 -14.83
CA ALA A 159 16.45 4.62 -15.93
C ALA A 159 16.72 3.13 -15.64
N ASN A 160 16.85 2.74 -14.37
CA ASN A 160 17.11 1.34 -13.98
C ASN A 160 15.83 0.50 -13.78
N ARG A 161 14.64 1.09 -13.88
CA ARG A 161 13.38 0.39 -13.65
C ARG A 161 13.13 -0.78 -14.61
N PRO A 162 13.48 -0.70 -15.92
CA PRO A 162 13.39 -1.86 -16.82
C PRO A 162 14.22 -3.05 -16.34
N ALA A 163 15.45 -2.82 -15.87
CA ALA A 163 16.27 -3.88 -15.31
C ALA A 163 15.68 -4.47 -14.00
N ALA A 164 15.05 -3.63 -13.19
CA ALA A 164 14.30 -4.10 -12.01
C ALA A 164 13.12 -4.98 -12.40
N VAL A 165 12.39 -4.65 -13.46
CA VAL A 165 11.29 -5.47 -14.00
C VAL A 165 11.80 -6.85 -14.40
N ASP A 166 12.93 -6.93 -15.11
CA ASP A 166 13.55 -8.20 -15.50
C ASP A 166 13.95 -9.07 -14.31
N ILE A 167 14.39 -8.45 -13.21
CA ILE A 167 14.71 -9.16 -11.97
C ILE A 167 13.42 -9.65 -11.30
N LEU A 168 12.44 -8.77 -11.11
CA LEU A 168 11.21 -9.06 -10.36
C LEU A 168 10.31 -10.06 -11.06
N SER A 169 10.35 -10.15 -12.40
CA SER A 169 9.56 -11.11 -13.17
C SER A 169 9.99 -12.58 -12.97
N ARG A 170 11.20 -12.82 -12.42
CA ARG A 170 11.68 -14.17 -12.16
C ARG A 170 10.87 -14.83 -11.06
N SER A 171 10.68 -16.15 -11.18
CA SER A 171 9.85 -16.97 -10.27
C SER A 171 10.33 -16.97 -8.82
N GLU A 172 11.61 -16.75 -8.58
CA GLU A 172 12.19 -16.66 -7.23
C GLU A 172 11.91 -15.32 -6.52
N TYR A 173 11.33 -14.33 -7.23
CA TYR A 173 10.95 -13.03 -6.67
C TYR A 173 9.42 -12.83 -6.75
N VAL A 174 8.93 -11.86 -7.53
CA VAL A 174 7.50 -11.62 -7.68
C VAL A 174 6.84 -12.66 -8.60
N GLY A 175 7.53 -13.05 -9.68
CA GLY A 175 7.07 -14.10 -10.59
C GLY A 175 5.84 -13.74 -11.42
N ALA A 176 5.48 -12.45 -11.52
CA ALA A 176 4.44 -11.99 -12.42
C ALA A 176 5.03 -11.67 -13.80
N ASP A 177 4.17 -11.57 -14.82
CA ASP A 177 4.58 -11.20 -16.17
C ASP A 177 5.31 -9.85 -16.18
N ALA A 178 6.42 -9.77 -16.92
CA ALA A 178 7.23 -8.58 -16.99
C ALA A 178 6.45 -7.36 -17.53
N ALA A 179 5.55 -7.56 -18.49
CA ALA A 179 4.70 -6.49 -19.02
C ALA A 179 3.73 -5.94 -17.95
N VAL A 180 3.19 -6.83 -17.12
CA VAL A 180 2.31 -6.45 -16.00
C VAL A 180 3.07 -5.64 -14.94
N ILE A 181 4.29 -6.09 -14.56
CA ILE A 181 5.13 -5.36 -13.60
C ILE A 181 5.52 -3.98 -14.17
N ALA A 182 5.86 -3.92 -15.46
CA ALA A 182 6.31 -2.69 -16.12
C ALA A 182 5.26 -1.59 -16.07
N ASN A 183 3.98 -1.92 -16.20
CA ASN A 183 2.87 -0.95 -16.24
C ASN A 183 2.74 -0.05 -15.00
N SER A 184 3.32 -0.42 -13.87
CA SER A 184 3.35 0.43 -12.68
C SER A 184 4.77 0.79 -12.23
N MET A 185 5.78 0.05 -12.72
CA MET A 185 7.16 0.19 -12.26
C MET A 185 7.94 1.24 -13.05
N THR A 186 7.65 1.42 -14.32
CA THR A 186 8.47 2.22 -15.24
C THR A 186 8.03 3.68 -15.40
N GLY A 187 7.06 4.14 -14.59
CA GLY A 187 6.57 5.53 -14.60
C GLY A 187 5.29 5.71 -15.40
N THR A 188 4.67 4.62 -15.81
CA THR A 188 3.32 4.60 -16.41
C THR A 188 2.36 3.81 -15.54
N PHE A 189 1.07 3.97 -15.75
CA PHE A 189 0.01 3.20 -15.11
C PHE A 189 -1.14 3.00 -16.09
N GLU A 190 -1.59 1.77 -16.24
CA GLU A 190 -2.71 1.43 -17.12
C GLU A 190 -4.00 1.36 -16.30
N TYR A 191 -4.97 2.24 -16.62
CA TYR A 191 -6.26 2.31 -15.93
C TYR A 191 -7.31 1.37 -16.51
N GLU A 192 -7.25 1.12 -17.80
CA GLU A 192 -8.01 0.11 -18.54
C GLU A 192 -7.23 -0.26 -19.81
N GLU A 193 -7.61 -1.30 -20.53
CA GLU A 193 -6.91 -1.72 -21.74
C GLU A 193 -6.70 -0.54 -22.72
N GLY A 194 -5.44 -0.18 -22.91
CA GLY A 194 -5.03 0.93 -23.79
C GLY A 194 -5.12 2.34 -23.20
N ASP A 195 -5.59 2.53 -21.96
CA ASP A 195 -5.53 3.82 -21.26
C ASP A 195 -4.29 3.87 -20.36
N ILE A 196 -3.13 3.99 -20.97
CA ILE A 196 -1.84 4.11 -20.29
C ILE A 196 -1.52 5.58 -20.07
N ARG A 197 -1.29 5.97 -18.82
CA ARG A 197 -0.97 7.34 -18.41
C ARG A 197 0.40 7.42 -17.80
N GLU A 198 1.07 8.56 -18.00
CA GLU A 198 2.34 8.85 -17.32
C GLU A 198 2.07 9.21 -15.85
N VAL A 199 2.63 8.43 -14.94
CA VAL A 199 2.60 8.64 -13.50
C VAL A 199 4.00 8.33 -12.93
N PRO A 200 5.01 9.15 -13.21
CA PRO A 200 6.41 8.86 -12.92
C PRO A 200 6.70 8.68 -11.41
N ASP A 201 5.86 9.26 -10.57
CA ASP A 201 5.96 9.17 -9.11
C ASP A 201 4.96 8.17 -8.49
N PHE A 202 4.37 7.26 -9.28
CA PHE A 202 3.50 6.21 -8.74
C PHE A 202 4.24 5.33 -7.75
N ASN A 203 5.43 4.85 -8.11
CA ASN A 203 6.36 4.18 -7.21
C ASN A 203 7.60 5.05 -7.00
N VAL A 204 7.84 5.49 -5.76
CA VAL A 204 9.02 6.22 -5.35
C VAL A 204 9.75 5.43 -4.28
N PHE A 205 11.05 5.19 -4.50
CA PHE A 205 11.84 4.38 -3.56
C PHE A 205 12.81 5.22 -2.73
N PHE A 206 13.38 6.29 -3.30
CA PHE A 206 14.37 7.13 -2.61
C PHE A 206 14.05 8.62 -2.68
N ARG A 207 13.58 9.12 -3.84
CA ARG A 207 13.19 10.54 -3.97
C ARG A 207 12.25 10.94 -2.83
N TYR A 208 12.24 12.23 -2.48
CA TYR A 208 11.38 12.81 -1.43
C TYR A 208 11.58 12.17 -0.04
N ASN A 209 12.78 11.62 0.21
CA ASN A 209 13.11 10.89 1.43
C ASN A 209 12.23 9.65 1.67
N ALA A 210 11.82 8.94 0.61
CA ALA A 210 10.89 7.81 0.70
C ALA A 210 11.40 6.65 1.59
N THR A 211 12.71 6.51 1.80
CA THR A 211 13.28 5.53 2.73
C THR A 211 13.30 5.96 4.19
N TYR A 212 13.00 7.23 4.47
CA TYR A 212 13.06 7.75 5.84
C TYR A 212 11.78 7.40 6.60
N PRO A 213 11.87 6.76 7.78
CA PRO A 213 10.71 6.39 8.58
C PRO A 213 10.18 7.59 9.36
N PHE A 214 9.26 8.34 8.77
CA PHE A 214 8.65 9.50 9.40
C PHE A 214 7.73 9.09 10.53
N TYR A 215 7.86 9.71 11.72
CA TYR A 215 6.92 9.49 12.83
C TYR A 215 5.48 9.88 12.48
N SER A 216 5.29 10.85 11.58
CA SER A 216 3.97 11.23 11.10
C SER A 216 3.22 10.07 10.45
N ASP A 217 3.92 9.18 9.73
CA ASP A 217 3.30 8.01 9.09
C ASP A 217 2.82 7.01 10.14
N ALA A 218 3.66 6.74 11.16
CA ALA A 218 3.27 5.89 12.28
C ALA A 218 2.05 6.46 13.03
N ILE A 219 2.05 7.78 13.29
CA ILE A 219 0.93 8.46 13.96
C ILE A 219 -0.35 8.36 13.12
N TRP A 220 -0.25 8.50 11.78
CA TRP A 220 -1.41 8.33 10.91
C TRP A 220 -2.00 6.91 11.03
N TYR A 221 -1.17 5.86 10.98
CA TYR A 221 -1.64 4.48 11.16
C TYR A 221 -2.29 4.27 12.53
N LEU A 222 -1.69 4.72 13.60
CA LEU A 222 -2.25 4.64 14.95
C LEU A 222 -3.61 5.38 15.04
N THR A 223 -3.72 6.51 14.36
CA THR A 223 -4.98 7.27 14.25
C THR A 223 -6.05 6.47 13.50
N GLN A 224 -5.70 5.79 12.40
CA GLN A 224 -6.63 4.92 11.69
C GLN A 224 -7.03 3.70 12.54
N MET A 225 -6.06 3.07 13.23
CA MET A 225 -6.36 1.98 14.18
C MET A 225 -7.36 2.43 15.26
N ARG A 226 -7.20 3.64 15.78
CA ARG A 226 -8.13 4.23 16.74
C ARG A 226 -9.50 4.53 16.10
N ARG A 227 -9.50 5.13 14.92
CA ARG A 227 -10.73 5.48 14.18
C ARG A 227 -11.60 4.25 13.92
N TRP A 228 -11.00 3.15 13.55
CA TRP A 228 -11.70 1.94 13.16
C TRP A 228 -11.91 0.93 14.29
N GLY A 229 -11.52 1.27 15.52
CA GLY A 229 -11.81 0.48 16.72
C GLY A 229 -10.78 -0.58 17.11
N GLN A 230 -9.65 -0.70 16.38
CA GLN A 230 -8.56 -1.61 16.76
C GLN A 230 -7.86 -1.16 18.05
N ILE A 231 -7.76 0.14 18.27
CA ILE A 231 -7.40 0.73 19.56
C ILE A 231 -8.71 1.19 20.22
N ALA A 232 -9.26 0.36 21.11
CA ALA A 232 -10.59 0.56 21.67
C ALA A 232 -10.67 1.80 22.58
N GLU A 233 -9.63 2.03 23.42
CA GLU A 233 -9.64 3.11 24.39
C GLU A 233 -9.06 4.42 23.84
N PRO A 234 -9.58 5.59 24.27
CA PRO A 234 -8.96 6.87 24.00
C PRO A 234 -7.49 6.90 24.47
N LYS A 235 -6.63 7.50 23.65
CA LYS A 235 -5.21 7.70 23.95
C LYS A 235 -4.90 9.20 23.86
N THR A 236 -3.88 9.65 24.61
CA THR A 236 -3.38 11.02 24.56
C THR A 236 -2.49 11.24 23.33
N ASP A 237 -2.26 12.48 22.96
CA ASP A 237 -1.32 12.81 21.87
C ASP A 237 0.09 12.32 22.19
N GLU A 238 0.52 12.41 23.45
CA GLU A 238 1.80 11.90 23.91
C GLU A 238 1.94 10.40 23.67
N TRP A 239 0.88 9.62 23.92
CA TRP A 239 0.89 8.19 23.68
C TRP A 239 1.15 7.85 22.20
N PHE A 240 0.53 8.60 21.26
CA PHE A 240 0.77 8.41 19.83
C PHE A 240 2.22 8.69 19.44
N ILE A 241 2.78 9.78 19.97
CA ILE A 241 4.16 10.18 19.72
C ILE A 241 5.14 9.14 20.28
N GLU A 242 5.00 8.76 21.55
CA GLU A 242 5.87 7.79 22.22
C GLU A 242 5.80 6.40 21.53
N THR A 243 4.61 5.99 21.14
CA THR A 243 4.42 4.71 20.41
C THR A 243 5.13 4.76 19.05
N ALA A 244 4.98 5.83 18.29
CA ALA A 244 5.68 6.01 17.03
C ALA A 244 7.20 5.98 17.20
N GLN A 245 7.72 6.68 18.21
CA GLN A 245 9.15 6.75 18.54
C GLN A 245 9.72 5.40 19.03
N SER A 246 8.89 4.57 19.67
CA SER A 246 9.32 3.25 20.14
C SER A 246 9.48 2.22 19.03
N VAL A 247 8.83 2.43 17.87
CA VAL A 247 8.80 1.47 16.75
C VAL A 247 9.65 1.96 15.58
N TYR A 248 9.50 3.22 15.18
CA TYR A 248 10.24 3.77 14.05
C TYR A 248 11.65 4.16 14.47
N ARG A 249 12.64 3.78 13.66
CA ARG A 249 14.07 3.94 13.96
C ARG A 249 14.78 4.82 12.92
N PRO A 250 14.47 6.13 12.87
CA PRO A 250 15.16 7.07 11.97
C PRO A 250 16.67 7.15 12.26
N ASP A 251 17.09 6.88 13.48
CA ASP A 251 18.50 6.82 13.88
C ASP A 251 19.28 5.75 13.10
N ILE A 252 18.72 4.56 12.90
CA ILE A 252 19.34 3.48 12.09
C ILE A 252 19.35 3.87 10.62
N ASN A 253 18.25 4.46 10.11
CA ASN A 253 18.18 4.94 8.74
C ASN A 253 19.24 5.99 8.43
N LEU A 254 19.40 7.00 9.29
CA LEU A 254 20.38 8.06 9.12
C LEU A 254 21.83 7.51 9.16
N GLN A 255 22.14 6.56 10.04
CA GLN A 255 23.45 5.92 10.07
C GLN A 255 23.72 5.15 8.77
N GLY A 256 22.75 4.40 8.25
CA GLY A 256 22.85 3.71 6.95
C GLY A 256 23.08 4.68 5.78
N GLY A 257 22.35 5.80 5.76
CA GLY A 257 22.46 6.84 4.73
C GLY A 257 23.77 7.60 4.78
N GLN A 258 24.26 7.99 5.96
CA GLN A 258 25.52 8.71 6.12
C GLN A 258 26.74 7.92 5.61
N VAL A 259 26.74 6.61 5.82
CA VAL A 259 27.83 5.75 5.32
C VAL A 259 27.83 5.71 3.79
N ILE A 260 26.67 5.80 3.13
CA ILE A 260 26.59 5.87 1.66
C ILE A 260 27.17 7.19 1.16
N VAL A 261 26.73 8.30 1.72
CA VAL A 261 27.23 9.64 1.35
C VAL A 261 28.74 9.74 1.59
N GLY A 262 29.25 9.20 2.69
CA GLY A 262 30.67 9.17 2.99
C GLY A 262 31.50 8.30 2.03
N SER A 263 30.90 7.29 1.40
CA SER A 263 31.61 6.44 0.41
C SER A 263 31.62 7.04 -0.99
N GLU A 264 30.71 7.94 -1.32
CA GLU A 264 30.69 8.64 -2.62
C GLU A 264 31.66 9.85 -2.66
N VAL A 265 32.02 10.39 -1.50
CA VAL A 265 32.99 11.49 -1.37
C VAL A 265 34.45 11.01 -1.40
N SER A 266 34.68 9.71 -1.36
CA SER A 266 36.03 9.10 -1.33
C SER A 266 36.48 8.46 -2.67
N ASN A 267 35.78 8.74 -3.75
CA ASN A 267 36.15 8.46 -5.13
C ASN A 267 36.28 9.79 -5.89
#